data_43c404e4a9a302662602701c1c661f4b
#
_entry.id   43c404e4a9a302662602701c1c661f4b
#
_cell.length_a   1.000
_cell.length_b   1.000
_cell.length_c   1.000
_cell.angle_alpha   90.00
_cell.angle_beta   90.00
_cell.angle_gamma   90.00
#
_symmetry.space_group_name_H-M   'P 1'
#
loop_
_entity.id
_entity.type
_entity.pdbx_description
1 polymer ?
#
loop_
_entity_poly.entity_id
_entity_poly.type
_entity_poly.pdbx_seq_one_letter_code
_entity_poly.pdbx_strand_id
1 'polypeptide(L)'
;MLVAHRPKYDDWTLPKGKLDPGESHETAAAREVFEETGMRCRLGRELPATRYHDRHGRPKRVRYWEMQVEGGEFVPNHEVDEVRWVDLDTAARMLSYERDRALLDSLSVAR
;
A
#
# COMPACT_ATOMS: atom_id res chain seq x y z
N MET A 1 -9.76 -4.42 3.00
CA MET A 1 -8.41 -3.88 2.78
C MET A 1 -7.58 -4.86 1.99
N LEU A 2 -6.81 -4.38 1.05
CA LEU A 2 -5.92 -5.21 0.24
C LEU A 2 -4.51 -5.23 0.84
N VAL A 3 -3.99 -6.43 1.10
CA VAL A 3 -2.59 -6.61 1.50
C VAL A 3 -1.87 -7.42 0.43
N ALA A 4 -0.59 -7.14 0.24
CA ALA A 4 0.23 -7.71 -0.83
C ALA A 4 1.45 -8.41 -0.25
N HIS A 5 1.74 -9.61 -0.77
CA HIS A 5 2.95 -10.36 -0.44
C HIS A 5 4.03 -10.10 -1.47
N ARG A 6 5.23 -9.76 -0.99
CA ARG A 6 6.41 -9.52 -1.84
C ARG A 6 7.37 -10.69 -1.73
N PRO A 7 7.54 -11.48 -2.80
CA PRO A 7 8.39 -12.68 -2.72
C PRO A 7 9.86 -12.38 -2.44
N LYS A 8 10.37 -11.25 -2.94
CA LYS A 8 11.77 -10.86 -2.72
C LYS A 8 12.11 -10.70 -1.24
N TYR A 9 11.17 -10.18 -0.45
CA TYR A 9 11.37 -9.90 0.98
C TYR A 9 10.62 -10.86 1.89
N ASP A 10 9.77 -11.72 1.30
CA ASP A 10 8.86 -12.61 2.04
C ASP A 10 8.10 -11.85 3.12
N ASP A 11 7.46 -10.75 2.74
CA ASP A 11 6.71 -9.91 3.66
C ASP A 11 5.33 -9.56 3.11
N TRP A 12 4.46 -9.10 4.00
CA TRP A 12 3.14 -8.58 3.67
C TRP A 12 3.13 -7.08 3.91
N THR A 13 2.70 -6.32 2.90
CA THR A 13 2.69 -4.85 2.94
C THR A 13 1.40 -4.31 2.35
N LEU A 14 1.19 -3.01 2.56
CA LEU A 14 0.21 -2.26 1.78
C LEU A 14 0.83 -1.94 0.42
N PRO A 15 0.04 -1.98 -0.69
CA PRO A 15 0.56 -1.60 -2.00
C PRO A 15 1.11 -0.16 -1.97
N LYS A 16 2.31 0.02 -2.47
CA LYS A 16 2.98 1.32 -2.53
C LYS A 16 4.06 1.30 -3.58
N GLY A 17 4.53 2.46 -3.98
CA GLY A 17 5.61 2.56 -4.94
C GLY A 17 6.27 3.93 -4.94
N LYS A 18 7.14 4.15 -5.91
CA LYS A 18 7.95 5.35 -6.03
C LYS A 18 7.34 6.33 -7.01
N LEU A 19 7.54 7.62 -6.71
CA LEU A 19 7.16 8.72 -7.58
C LEU A 19 8.11 8.78 -8.78
N ASP A 20 7.55 8.79 -10.00
CA ASP A 20 8.34 9.04 -11.20
C ASP A 20 8.55 10.55 -11.40
N PRO A 21 9.63 10.97 -12.09
CA PRO A 21 9.88 12.38 -12.33
C PRO A 21 8.69 13.08 -13.01
N GLY A 22 8.29 14.22 -12.46
CA GLY A 22 7.18 15.01 -12.99
C GLY A 22 5.79 14.50 -12.65
N GLU A 23 5.69 13.41 -11.93
CA GLU A 23 4.43 12.78 -11.57
C GLU A 23 3.92 13.34 -10.23
N SER A 24 2.59 13.54 -10.10
CA SER A 24 2.01 13.89 -8.81
C SER A 24 1.97 12.65 -7.90
N HIS A 25 1.91 12.88 -6.58
CA HIS A 25 1.78 11.78 -5.62
C HIS A 25 0.50 10.97 -5.84
N GLU A 26 -0.61 11.64 -6.18
CA GLU A 26 -1.88 10.99 -6.44
C GLU A 26 -1.80 10.07 -7.66
N THR A 27 -1.22 10.55 -8.75
CA THR A 27 -1.03 9.76 -9.97
C THR A 27 -0.11 8.56 -9.70
N ALA A 28 0.98 8.78 -8.96
CA ALA A 28 1.92 7.73 -8.60
C ALA A 28 1.23 6.64 -7.77
N ALA A 29 0.40 7.01 -6.81
CA ALA A 29 -0.30 6.06 -5.96
C ALA A 29 -1.21 5.13 -6.77
N ALA A 30 -2.02 5.68 -7.67
CA ALA A 30 -2.91 4.89 -8.53
C ALA A 30 -2.12 4.01 -9.50
N ARG A 31 -1.06 4.56 -10.10
CA ARG A 31 -0.21 3.83 -11.05
C ARG A 31 0.48 2.64 -10.39
N GLU A 32 1.07 2.86 -9.22
CA GLU A 32 1.80 1.80 -8.52
C GLU A 32 0.88 0.67 -8.06
N VAL A 33 -0.33 1.00 -7.61
CA VAL A 33 -1.32 -0.03 -7.28
C VAL A 33 -1.67 -0.85 -8.52
N PHE A 34 -1.85 -0.19 -9.67
CA PHE A 34 -2.12 -0.90 -10.91
C PHE A 34 -0.96 -1.79 -11.34
N GLU A 35 0.27 -1.29 -11.27
CA GLU A 35 1.46 -2.08 -11.65
C GLU A 35 1.65 -3.30 -10.74
N GLU A 36 1.42 -3.14 -9.44
CA GLU A 36 1.62 -4.22 -8.47
C GLU A 36 0.47 -5.21 -8.45
N THR A 37 -0.76 -4.77 -8.67
CA THR A 37 -1.94 -5.61 -8.43
C THR A 37 -2.82 -5.84 -9.67
N GLY A 38 -2.64 -5.07 -10.73
CA GLY A 38 -3.52 -5.11 -11.90
C GLY A 38 -4.87 -4.43 -11.69
N MET A 39 -5.10 -3.80 -10.55
CA MET A 39 -6.37 -3.17 -10.22
C MET A 39 -6.34 -1.67 -10.50
N ARG A 40 -7.35 -1.18 -11.24
CA ARG A 40 -7.55 0.24 -11.47
C ARG A 40 -8.39 0.81 -10.33
N CYS A 41 -7.84 1.84 -9.66
CA CYS A 41 -8.45 2.39 -8.47
C CYS A 41 -8.67 3.90 -8.60
N ARG A 42 -9.73 4.37 -7.95
CA ARG A 42 -9.99 5.80 -7.76
C ARG A 42 -9.59 6.17 -6.34
N LEU A 43 -8.83 7.26 -6.20
CA LEU A 43 -8.42 7.77 -4.90
C LEU A 43 -9.59 8.42 -4.17
N GLY A 44 -9.67 8.11 -2.88
CA GLY A 44 -10.58 8.77 -1.94
C GLY A 44 -9.80 9.66 -0.98
N ARG A 45 -10.11 9.53 0.30
CA ARG A 45 -9.52 10.34 1.36
C ARG A 45 -8.03 10.01 1.54
N GLU A 46 -7.20 11.04 1.69
CA GLU A 46 -5.81 10.84 2.07
C GLU A 46 -5.70 10.44 3.55
N LEU A 47 -4.84 9.46 3.84
CA LEU A 47 -4.59 8.97 5.17
C LEU A 47 -3.33 9.64 5.76
N PRO A 48 -3.10 9.55 7.07
CA PRO A 48 -1.87 10.08 7.66
C PRO A 48 -0.63 9.44 7.02
N ALA A 49 0.38 10.26 6.74
CA ALA A 49 1.62 9.77 6.14
C ALA A 49 2.41 8.90 7.10
N THR A 50 3.05 7.88 6.58
CA THR A 50 3.98 7.03 7.32
C THR A 50 5.39 7.57 7.15
N ARG A 51 6.14 7.67 8.25
CA ARG A 51 7.53 8.16 8.23
C ARG A 51 8.43 7.13 8.88
N TYR A 52 9.59 6.90 8.26
CA TYR A 52 10.59 5.98 8.79
C TYR A 52 11.96 6.30 8.20
N HIS A 53 13.00 5.66 8.69
CA HIS A 53 14.34 5.74 8.10
C HIS A 53 14.65 4.42 7.42
N ASP A 54 15.23 4.49 6.20
CA ASP A 54 15.64 3.28 5.49
C ASP A 54 16.92 2.70 6.11
N ARG A 55 17.42 1.61 5.54
CA ARG A 55 18.63 0.94 6.03
C ARG A 55 19.89 1.80 5.94
N HIS A 56 19.86 2.87 5.16
CA HIS A 56 20.96 3.84 5.02
C HIS A 56 20.77 5.06 5.91
N GLY A 57 19.76 5.05 6.79
CA GLY A 57 19.46 6.16 7.69
C GLY A 57 18.78 7.34 7.04
N ARG A 58 18.33 7.22 5.78
CA ARG A 58 17.66 8.30 5.07
C ARG A 58 16.21 8.41 5.48
N PRO A 59 15.70 9.62 5.77
CA PRO A 59 14.28 9.78 6.10
C PRO A 59 13.40 9.48 4.89
N LYS A 60 12.33 8.74 5.13
CA LYS A 60 11.34 8.37 4.13
C LYS A 60 9.95 8.77 4.60
N ARG A 61 9.13 9.23 3.65
CA ARG A 61 7.73 9.56 3.89
C ARG A 61 6.90 8.86 2.82
N VAL A 62 5.91 8.08 3.25
CA VAL A 62 4.99 7.40 2.34
C VAL A 62 3.60 7.97 2.56
N ARG A 63 2.97 8.44 1.48
CA ARG A 63 1.61 8.95 1.50
C ARG A 63 0.66 7.84 1.04
N TYR A 64 -0.46 7.71 1.74
CA TYR A 64 -1.47 6.70 1.44
C TYR A 64 -2.83 7.34 1.26
N TRP A 65 -3.67 6.71 0.46
CA TRP A 65 -5.06 7.11 0.24
C TRP A 65 -5.97 5.90 0.37
N GLU A 66 -7.18 6.12 0.84
CA GLU A 66 -8.24 5.15 0.63
C GLU A 66 -8.51 5.08 -0.87
N MET A 67 -8.73 3.88 -1.40
CA MET A 67 -8.98 3.68 -2.81
C MET A 67 -10.18 2.79 -3.01
N GLN A 68 -10.93 3.08 -4.09
CA GLN A 68 -12.02 2.24 -4.53
C GLN A 68 -11.62 1.58 -5.83
N VAL A 69 -11.75 0.25 -5.89
CA VAL A 69 -11.44 -0.51 -7.10
C VAL A 69 -12.54 -0.27 -8.12
N GLU A 70 -12.17 0.17 -9.32
CA GLU A 70 -13.08 0.41 -10.43
C GLU A 70 -13.01 -0.66 -11.50
N GLY A 71 -11.97 -1.49 -11.50
CA GLY A 71 -11.82 -2.57 -12.47
C GLY A 71 -10.46 -3.23 -12.39
N GLY A 72 -10.23 -4.20 -13.28
CA GLY A 72 -8.99 -4.94 -13.35
C GLY A 72 -9.00 -6.19 -12.49
N GLU A 73 -7.96 -7.01 -12.66
CA GLU A 73 -7.79 -8.26 -11.94
C GLU A 73 -6.34 -8.39 -11.49
N PHE A 74 -6.13 -9.03 -10.35
CA PHE A 74 -4.78 -9.30 -9.89
C PHE A 74 -4.09 -10.32 -10.81
N VAL A 75 -2.89 -9.98 -11.25
CA VAL A 75 -2.00 -10.87 -11.99
C VAL A 75 -0.71 -11.01 -11.20
N PRO A 76 -0.37 -12.21 -10.72
CA PRO A 76 0.88 -12.42 -10.00
C PRO A 76 2.09 -12.00 -10.85
N ASN A 77 3.05 -11.36 -10.22
CA ASN A 77 4.26 -10.87 -10.88
C ASN A 77 5.44 -10.98 -9.91
N HIS A 78 6.65 -10.60 -10.36
CA HIS A 78 7.83 -10.76 -9.52
C HIS A 78 7.94 -9.73 -8.39
N GLU A 79 7.13 -8.67 -8.41
CA GLU A 79 7.07 -7.72 -7.29
C GLU A 79 6.05 -8.14 -6.25
N VAL A 80 4.89 -8.66 -6.70
CA VAL A 80 3.79 -9.10 -5.83
C VAL A 80 3.27 -10.42 -6.37
N ASP A 81 3.39 -11.49 -5.59
CA ASP A 81 2.96 -12.83 -6.02
C ASP A 81 1.60 -13.22 -5.46
N GLU A 82 1.12 -12.55 -4.44
CA GLU A 82 -0.18 -12.82 -3.83
C GLU A 82 -0.78 -11.53 -3.27
N VAL A 83 -2.11 -11.39 -3.38
CA VAL A 83 -2.87 -10.34 -2.68
C VAL A 83 -4.02 -11.00 -1.94
N ARG A 84 -4.45 -10.38 -0.84
CA ARG A 84 -5.62 -10.83 -0.07
C ARG A 84 -6.47 -9.65 0.34
N TRP A 85 -7.78 -9.81 0.20
CA TRP A 85 -8.75 -8.88 0.76
C TRP A 85 -9.10 -9.34 2.16
N VAL A 86 -8.82 -8.53 3.17
CA VAL A 86 -9.00 -8.89 4.57
C VAL A 86 -9.62 -7.73 5.34
N ASP A 87 -10.19 -8.05 6.51
CA ASP A 87 -10.64 -7.01 7.43
C ASP A 87 -9.43 -6.38 8.17
N LEU A 88 -9.70 -5.31 8.92
CA LEU A 88 -8.63 -4.57 9.60
C LEU A 88 -7.91 -5.42 10.64
N ASP A 89 -8.64 -6.27 11.38
CA ASP A 89 -8.01 -7.13 12.40
C ASP A 89 -7.07 -8.15 11.76
N THR A 90 -7.49 -8.77 10.66
CA THR A 90 -6.65 -9.71 9.93
C THR A 90 -5.44 -9.02 9.34
N ALA A 91 -5.63 -7.82 8.75
CA ALA A 91 -4.53 -7.03 8.21
C ALA A 91 -3.50 -6.70 9.30
N ALA A 92 -3.94 -6.34 10.49
CA ALA A 92 -3.05 -6.04 11.61
C ALA A 92 -2.18 -7.23 11.99
N ARG A 93 -2.71 -8.46 11.86
CA ARG A 93 -1.94 -9.66 12.13
C ARG A 93 -0.99 -10.05 10.99
N MET A 94 -1.35 -9.72 9.75
CA MET A 94 -0.59 -10.10 8.56
C MET A 94 0.54 -9.15 8.22
N LEU A 95 0.33 -7.83 8.37
CA LEU A 95 1.30 -6.82 7.95
C LEU A 95 2.61 -6.99 8.72
N SER A 96 3.71 -7.01 7.98
CA SER A 96 5.03 -7.31 8.52
C SER A 96 5.66 -6.14 9.27
N TYR A 97 5.22 -4.90 9.00
CA TYR A 97 5.86 -3.71 9.55
C TYR A 97 4.92 -2.97 10.49
N GLU A 98 5.45 -2.56 11.64
CA GLU A 98 4.66 -1.83 12.63
C GLU A 98 4.13 -0.50 12.07
N ARG A 99 4.90 0.18 11.23
CA ARG A 99 4.47 1.44 10.62
C ARG A 99 3.21 1.26 9.76
N ASP A 100 3.06 0.11 9.10
CA ASP A 100 1.87 -0.21 8.32
C ASP A 100 0.70 -0.54 9.24
N ARG A 101 0.95 -1.28 10.33
CA ARG A 101 -0.08 -1.58 11.33
C ARG A 101 -0.59 -0.32 12.01
N ALA A 102 0.29 0.64 12.29
CA ALA A 102 -0.10 1.91 12.91
C ALA A 102 -1.06 2.70 12.03
N LEU A 103 -0.94 2.59 10.72
CA LEU A 103 -1.87 3.25 9.78
C LEU A 103 -3.30 2.72 9.94
N LEU A 104 -3.47 1.46 10.31
CA LEU A 104 -4.79 0.86 10.51
C LEU A 104 -5.55 1.49 11.67
N ASP A 105 -4.84 1.96 12.69
CA ASP A 105 -5.47 2.62 13.84
C ASP A 105 -6.21 3.89 13.42
N SER A 106 -5.64 4.63 12.46
CA SER A 106 -6.30 5.84 11.95
C SER A 106 -7.57 5.51 11.15
N LEU A 107 -7.62 4.37 10.49
CA LEU A 107 -8.81 3.90 9.78
C LEU A 107 -9.92 3.49 10.75
N SER A 108 -9.55 2.81 11.84
CA SER A 108 -10.51 2.40 12.87
C SER A 108 -11.14 3.60 13.57
N VAL A 109 -10.35 4.62 13.89
CA VAL A 109 -10.83 5.82 14.56
C VAL A 109 -11.73 6.67 13.67
N ALA A 110 -11.48 6.67 12.35
CA ALA A 110 -12.24 7.45 11.38
C ALA A 110 -13.67 6.92 11.13
N ARG A 111 -13.99 5.78 11.69
CA ARG A 111 -15.31 5.15 11.60
C ARG A 111 -16.06 5.32 12.91
#